data_a18f24992a4d194043cb54f5dd278c2e
#
_entry.id   a18f24992a4d194043cb54f5dd278c2e
#
_cell.length_a   1.000
_cell.length_b   1.000
_cell.length_c   1.000
_cell.angle_alpha   90.00
_cell.angle_beta   90.00
_cell.angle_gamma   90.00
#
_symmetry.space_group_name_H-M   'P 1'
#
loop_
_entity.id
_entity.type
_entity.pdbx_description
1 polymer ?
#
loop_
_entity_poly.entity_id
_entity_poly.type
_entity_poly.pdbx_seq_one_letter_code
_entity_poly.pdbx_strand_id
1 'polypeptide(L)'
;MEKMKKLLCISLILFAFACASDPQKEMEKAIVGEWCNPYTYQSTGELKGFNFKKGGVCESINIPSLELKSWEIKDGYLIVKGFEVTEDGSKAEYATKEKIGQLTTDSLCLVVQEANPRLAFLYLNSKV
;
A
#
# COMPACT_ATOMS: atom_id res chain seq x y z
N MET A 1 -18.47 45.62 -7.20
CA MET A 1 -18.24 45.51 -6.79
C MET A 1 -18.64 44.79 -6.26
N GLU A 2 -19.05 44.37 -5.94
CA GLU A 2 -19.31 43.67 -5.29
C GLU A 2 -19.12 42.53 -5.78
N LYS A 3 -19.08 42.20 -6.71
CA LYS A 3 -18.80 41.19 -7.15
C LYS A 3 -17.67 40.68 -6.74
N MET A 4 -16.86 41.19 -6.29
CA MET A 4 -15.77 40.76 -5.83
C MET A 4 -15.98 39.98 -4.68
N LYS A 5 -16.94 40.26 -3.95
CA LYS A 5 -17.21 39.58 -2.80
C LYS A 5 -17.58 38.23 -3.08
N LYS A 6 -18.25 37.96 -4.09
CA LYS A 6 -18.64 36.70 -4.40
C LYS A 6 -17.48 35.89 -4.73
N LEU A 7 -16.59 36.36 -5.41
CA LEU A 7 -15.43 35.68 -5.76
C LEU A 7 -14.70 35.24 -4.57
N LEU A 8 -14.71 36.02 -3.58
CA LEU A 8 -14.06 35.69 -2.36
C LEU A 8 -14.61 34.46 -1.77
N CYS A 9 -15.88 34.34 -1.76
CA CYS A 9 -16.50 33.19 -1.18
C CYS A 9 -16.12 31.94 -1.92
N ILE A 10 -16.09 32.04 -3.19
CA ILE A 10 -15.74 30.90 -3.97
C ILE A 10 -14.34 30.49 -3.70
N SER A 11 -13.49 31.45 -3.54
CA SER A 11 -12.12 31.14 -3.26
C SER A 11 -11.98 30.37 -2.00
N LEU A 12 -12.74 30.73 -1.03
CA LEU A 12 -12.68 30.05 0.21
C LEU A 12 -13.05 28.61 0.07
N ILE A 13 -14.05 28.36 -0.70
CA ILE A 13 -14.49 27.01 -0.91
C ILE A 13 -13.42 26.21 -1.59
N LEU A 14 -12.83 26.74 -2.60
CA LEU A 14 -11.80 26.06 -3.27
C LEU A 14 -10.65 25.79 -2.36
N PHE A 15 -10.38 26.70 -1.49
CA PHE A 15 -9.33 26.52 -0.58
C PHE A 15 -9.60 25.36 0.35
N ALA A 16 -10.83 25.20 0.75
CA ALA A 16 -11.18 24.09 1.57
C ALA A 16 -10.95 22.79 0.83
N PHE A 17 -11.21 22.77 -0.44
CA PHE A 17 -10.97 21.59 -1.20
C PHE A 17 -9.52 21.33 -1.36
N ALA A 18 -8.76 22.37 -1.47
CA ALA A 18 -7.34 22.19 -1.61
C ALA A 18 -6.80 21.49 -0.40
N CYS A 19 -7.43 21.70 0.72
CA CYS A 19 -7.02 21.06 1.92
C CYS A 19 -7.51 19.64 1.97
N ALA A 20 -8.46 19.34 1.13
CA ALA A 20 -8.96 18.00 1.09
C ALA A 20 -7.85 17.13 0.62
N SER A 21 -7.87 15.94 1.02
CA SER A 21 -6.80 15.04 0.81
C SER A 21 -6.51 14.74 -0.64
N ASP A 22 -5.26 14.62 -0.93
CA ASP A 22 -4.79 14.03 -2.15
C ASP A 22 -5.02 12.52 -1.95
N PRO A 23 -5.80 11.87 -2.79
CA PRO A 23 -6.08 10.44 -2.61
C PRO A 23 -4.83 9.59 -2.53
N GLN A 24 -3.80 9.93 -3.27
CA GLN A 24 -2.57 9.17 -3.22
C GLN A 24 -1.88 9.30 -1.87
N LYS A 25 -1.85 10.50 -1.32
CA LYS A 25 -1.23 10.70 -0.02
C LYS A 25 -2.00 10.02 1.09
N GLU A 26 -3.31 9.97 0.96
CA GLU A 26 -4.12 9.27 1.94
C GLU A 26 -3.84 7.77 1.90
N MET A 27 -3.67 7.21 0.71
CA MET A 27 -3.33 5.81 0.60
C MET A 27 -1.95 5.54 1.17
N GLU A 28 -1.00 6.43 0.93
CA GLU A 28 0.34 6.27 1.47
C GLU A 28 0.35 6.27 2.98
N LYS A 29 -0.47 7.10 3.60
CA LYS A 29 -0.57 7.10 5.04
C LYS A 29 -1.25 5.85 5.54
N ALA A 30 -2.29 5.44 4.87
CA ALA A 30 -3.10 4.31 5.32
C ALA A 30 -2.34 2.99 5.23
N ILE A 31 -1.41 2.86 4.29
CA ILE A 31 -0.72 1.61 4.09
C ILE A 31 0.48 1.42 5.03
N VAL A 32 0.95 2.47 5.67
CA VAL A 32 2.09 2.35 6.59
C VAL A 32 1.70 1.42 7.74
N GLY A 33 2.48 0.36 7.93
CA GLY A 33 2.22 -0.61 8.98
C GLY A 33 2.52 -2.02 8.53
N GLU A 34 2.13 -2.98 9.34
CA GLU A 34 2.36 -4.40 9.09
C GLU A 34 1.12 -5.07 8.57
N TRP A 35 1.24 -5.72 7.42
CA TRP A 35 0.13 -6.37 6.75
C TRP A 35 0.47 -7.83 6.51
N CYS A 36 -0.31 -8.72 7.11
CA CYS A 36 -0.03 -10.15 7.08
C CYS A 36 -1.14 -10.94 6.42
N ASN A 37 -0.76 -12.02 5.77
CA ASN A 37 -1.69 -12.88 5.08
C ASN A 37 -2.39 -13.79 6.09
N PRO A 38 -3.72 -13.70 6.24
CA PRO A 38 -4.43 -14.49 7.24
C PRO A 38 -4.45 -15.99 6.93
N TYR A 39 -4.39 -16.34 5.66
CA TYR A 39 -4.42 -17.75 5.29
C TYR A 39 -3.12 -18.44 5.66
N THR A 40 -2.00 -17.75 5.51
CA THR A 40 -0.71 -18.29 5.92
C THR A 40 -0.70 -18.48 7.43
N TYR A 41 -1.26 -17.53 8.17
CA TYR A 41 -1.30 -17.65 9.62
C TYR A 41 -2.15 -18.87 10.03
N GLN A 42 -3.28 -19.08 9.37
CA GLN A 42 -4.13 -20.22 9.69
C GLN A 42 -3.44 -21.55 9.42
N SER A 43 -2.64 -21.62 8.36
CA SER A 43 -2.01 -22.88 8.00
C SER A 43 -0.68 -23.13 8.70
N THR A 44 0.05 -22.12 9.08
CA THR A 44 1.39 -22.29 9.64
C THR A 44 1.55 -21.77 11.05
N GLY A 45 0.64 -20.92 11.51
CA GLY A 45 0.76 -20.27 12.80
C GLY A 45 1.72 -19.09 12.80
N GLU A 46 2.27 -18.73 11.62
CA GLU A 46 3.20 -17.62 11.52
C GLU A 46 2.60 -16.47 10.75
N LEU A 47 2.87 -15.26 11.22
CA LEU A 47 2.48 -14.06 10.49
C LEU A 47 3.50 -13.83 9.40
N LYS A 48 3.05 -13.77 8.15
CA LYS A 48 3.91 -13.49 7.01
C LYS A 48 3.31 -12.38 6.18
N GLY A 49 4.11 -11.43 5.77
CA GLY A 49 3.62 -10.33 4.97
C GLY A 49 4.61 -9.22 4.79
N PHE A 50 4.11 -8.00 4.85
CA PHE A 50 4.90 -6.80 4.55
C PHE A 50 4.82 -5.80 5.68
N ASN A 51 5.91 -5.11 5.89
CA ASN A 51 5.94 -3.97 6.79
C ASN A 51 6.30 -2.75 5.97
N PHE A 52 5.32 -1.89 5.69
CA PHE A 52 5.52 -0.68 4.92
C PHE A 52 5.82 0.45 5.87
N LYS A 53 7.01 1.02 5.76
CA LYS A 53 7.44 2.08 6.65
C LYS A 53 7.36 3.43 5.96
N LYS A 54 7.19 4.46 6.74
CA LYS A 54 7.14 5.80 6.24
C LYS A 54 8.42 6.09 5.48
N GLY A 55 8.32 6.83 4.40
CA GLY A 55 9.49 7.17 3.60
C GLY A 55 9.82 6.19 2.50
N GLY A 56 8.94 5.23 2.24
CA GLY A 56 9.14 4.32 1.12
C GLY A 56 10.01 3.12 1.40
N VAL A 57 10.27 2.83 2.66
CA VAL A 57 11.06 1.67 3.05
C VAL A 57 10.13 0.49 3.33
N CYS A 58 10.52 -0.69 2.93
CA CYS A 58 9.69 -1.87 3.09
C CYS A 58 10.52 -3.04 3.56
N GLU A 59 9.94 -3.86 4.43
CA GLU A 59 10.58 -5.08 4.91
C GLU A 59 9.59 -6.23 4.80
N SER A 60 10.10 -7.44 4.60
CA SER A 60 9.22 -8.61 4.65
C SER A 60 9.11 -9.06 6.11
N ILE A 61 8.01 -9.75 6.42
CA ILE A 61 7.77 -10.30 7.75
C ILE A 61 7.80 -11.81 7.61
N ASN A 62 8.79 -12.46 8.24
CA ASN A 62 8.94 -13.91 8.26
C ASN A 62 8.97 -14.57 6.88
N ILE A 63 9.58 -13.90 5.91
CA ILE A 63 9.79 -14.48 4.59
C ILE A 63 11.29 -14.36 4.28
N PRO A 64 12.09 -15.32 4.72
CA PRO A 64 13.55 -15.19 4.57
C PRO A 64 14.02 -15.16 3.12
N SER A 65 13.25 -15.71 2.21
CA SER A 65 13.63 -15.70 0.81
C SER A 65 13.33 -14.38 0.11
N LEU A 66 12.79 -13.42 0.83
CA LEU A 66 12.38 -12.15 0.25
C LEU A 66 12.96 -10.99 1.04
N GLU A 67 13.87 -10.28 0.44
CA GLU A 67 14.49 -9.14 1.09
C GLU A 67 13.93 -7.87 0.44
N LEU A 68 12.91 -7.28 1.03
CA LEU A 68 12.27 -6.09 0.46
C LEU A 68 13.03 -4.84 0.84
N LYS A 69 13.01 -3.86 -0.04
CA LYS A 69 13.75 -2.60 0.16
C LYS A 69 12.86 -1.38 0.09
N SER A 70 11.98 -1.31 -0.88
CA SER A 70 11.22 -0.08 -1.09
C SER A 70 9.81 -0.34 -1.55
N TRP A 71 8.95 0.65 -1.31
CA TRP A 71 7.58 0.62 -1.81
C TRP A 71 7.17 2.02 -2.24
N GLU A 72 6.23 2.08 -3.15
CA GLU A 72 5.59 3.34 -3.51
C GLU A 72 4.20 3.04 -4.04
N ILE A 73 3.33 4.04 -3.99
CA ILE A 73 2.01 3.94 -4.59
C ILE A 73 1.98 4.93 -5.74
N LYS A 74 1.59 4.45 -6.91
CA LYS A 74 1.52 5.30 -8.08
C LYS A 74 0.32 4.89 -8.90
N ASP A 75 -0.56 5.83 -9.19
CA ASP A 75 -1.76 5.60 -10.01
C ASP A 75 -2.63 4.45 -9.48
N GLY A 76 -2.70 4.31 -8.17
CA GLY A 76 -3.51 3.26 -7.56
C GLY A 76 -2.84 1.90 -7.51
N TYR A 77 -1.56 1.83 -7.90
CA TYR A 77 -0.81 0.58 -7.84
C TYR A 77 0.23 0.63 -6.75
N LEU A 78 0.41 -0.50 -6.07
CA LEU A 78 1.47 -0.65 -5.10
C LEU A 78 2.66 -1.30 -5.80
N ILE A 79 3.79 -0.63 -5.75
CA ILE A 79 5.02 -1.11 -6.36
C ILE A 79 6.00 -1.44 -5.24
N VAL A 80 6.44 -2.69 -5.18
CA VAL A 80 7.35 -3.15 -4.13
C VAL A 80 8.59 -3.72 -4.81
N LYS A 81 9.75 -3.32 -4.32
CA LYS A 81 11.02 -3.75 -4.90
C LYS A 81 11.97 -4.29 -3.84
N GLY A 82 12.80 -5.20 -4.22
CA GLY A 82 13.78 -5.78 -3.35
C GLY A 82 14.51 -6.92 -4.07
N PHE A 83 14.75 -8.01 -3.35
CA PHE A 83 15.47 -9.16 -3.88
C PHE A 83 14.85 -10.45 -3.41
N GLU A 84 14.90 -11.46 -4.28
CA GLU A 84 14.65 -12.84 -3.86
C GLU A 84 16.00 -13.43 -3.51
N VAL A 85 16.07 -14.12 -2.38
CA VAL A 85 17.30 -14.72 -1.89
C VAL A 85 17.18 -16.21 -2.07
N THR A 86 18.09 -16.80 -2.83
CA THR A 86 18.08 -18.25 -3.08
C THR A 86 18.77 -19.00 -1.96
N GLU A 87 18.69 -20.33 -2.00
CA GLU A 87 19.27 -21.15 -0.93
C GLU A 87 20.78 -20.98 -0.83
N ASP A 88 21.45 -20.72 -1.93
CA ASP A 88 22.90 -20.55 -1.90
C ASP A 88 23.30 -19.10 -1.56
N GLY A 89 22.33 -18.26 -1.20
CA GLY A 89 22.63 -16.90 -0.81
C GLY A 89 22.68 -15.89 -1.95
N SER A 90 22.51 -16.33 -3.19
CA SER A 90 22.51 -15.37 -4.29
C SER A 90 21.19 -14.62 -4.31
N LYS A 91 21.18 -13.43 -4.91
CA LYS A 91 20.02 -12.55 -4.92
C LYS A 91 19.63 -12.22 -6.35
N ALA A 92 18.33 -12.22 -6.59
CA ALA A 92 17.77 -11.81 -7.87
C ALA A 92 16.83 -10.64 -7.61
N GLU A 93 16.75 -9.72 -8.55
CA GLU A 93 15.86 -8.58 -8.39
C GLU A 93 14.42 -9.01 -8.31
N TYR A 94 13.68 -8.37 -7.42
CA TYR A 94 12.27 -8.64 -7.20
C TYR A 94 11.52 -7.34 -7.34
N ALA A 95 10.47 -7.33 -8.12
CA ALA A 95 9.62 -6.15 -8.25
C ALA A 95 8.21 -6.61 -8.56
N THR A 96 7.25 -6.03 -7.86
CA THR A 96 5.84 -6.28 -8.13
C THR A 96 5.11 -4.96 -8.31
N LYS A 97 4.07 -5.01 -9.13
CA LYS A 97 3.20 -3.86 -9.33
C LYS A 97 1.80 -4.41 -9.33
N GLU A 98 1.07 -4.14 -8.27
CA GLU A 98 -0.27 -4.70 -8.09
C GLU A 98 -1.28 -3.63 -7.77
N LYS A 99 -2.45 -3.72 -8.37
CA LYS A 99 -3.48 -2.74 -8.16
C LYS A 99 -4.06 -2.86 -6.77
N ILE A 100 -4.23 -1.74 -6.08
CA ILE A 100 -4.86 -1.74 -4.78
C ILE A 100 -6.36 -1.77 -5.00
N GLY A 101 -6.98 -2.89 -4.68
CA GLY A 101 -8.42 -3.03 -4.82
C GLY A 101 -9.19 -2.48 -3.64
N GLN A 102 -8.59 -2.56 -2.47
CA GLN A 102 -9.21 -2.05 -1.26
C GLN A 102 -8.12 -1.79 -0.22
N LEU A 103 -8.24 -0.68 0.47
CA LEU A 103 -7.34 -0.35 1.56
C LEU A 103 -8.14 0.35 2.64
N THR A 104 -8.26 -0.30 3.78
CA THR A 104 -8.96 0.27 4.93
C THR A 104 -8.01 0.23 6.11
N THR A 105 -8.49 0.60 7.28
CA THR A 105 -7.67 0.59 8.49
C THR A 105 -7.14 -0.81 8.80
N ASP A 106 -7.91 -1.82 8.51
CA ASP A 106 -7.57 -3.18 8.89
C ASP A 106 -7.39 -4.16 7.74
N SER A 107 -7.63 -3.76 6.50
CA SER A 107 -7.48 -4.70 5.40
C SER A 107 -6.87 -4.05 4.15
N LEU A 108 -6.06 -4.81 3.46
CA LEU A 108 -5.43 -4.41 2.20
C LEU A 108 -5.66 -5.54 1.21
N CYS A 109 -6.28 -5.21 0.09
CA CYS A 109 -6.53 -6.20 -0.95
C CYS A 109 -5.79 -5.78 -2.21
N LEU A 110 -4.89 -6.65 -2.68
CA LEU A 110 -4.11 -6.40 -3.89
C LEU A 110 -4.64 -7.30 -5.00
N VAL A 111 -5.01 -6.69 -6.11
CA VAL A 111 -5.58 -7.43 -7.24
C VAL A 111 -4.44 -8.00 -8.08
N VAL A 112 -4.41 -9.31 -8.21
CA VAL A 112 -3.36 -10.00 -8.93
C VAL A 112 -3.56 -9.89 -10.43
N GLN A 113 -4.80 -9.99 -10.88
CA GLN A 113 -5.14 -9.85 -12.28
C GLN A 113 -6.32 -8.92 -12.44
N GLU A 114 -6.13 -7.82 -13.11
CA GLU A 114 -7.23 -6.87 -13.31
C GLU A 114 -8.37 -7.45 -14.12
N ALA A 115 -8.06 -8.36 -15.03
CA ALA A 115 -9.09 -8.98 -15.84
C ALA A 115 -9.97 -9.93 -15.02
N ASN A 116 -9.48 -10.36 -13.86
CA ASN A 116 -10.23 -11.24 -12.99
C ASN A 116 -10.05 -10.78 -11.54
N PRO A 117 -10.90 -9.87 -11.07
CA PRO A 117 -10.74 -9.30 -9.72
C PRO A 117 -10.88 -10.32 -8.59
N ARG A 118 -11.28 -11.55 -8.89
CA ARG A 118 -11.33 -12.57 -7.85
C ARG A 118 -9.93 -13.06 -7.49
N LEU A 119 -8.96 -12.83 -8.38
CA LEU A 119 -7.59 -13.22 -8.10
C LEU A 119 -6.90 -12.06 -7.39
N ALA A 120 -7.04 -12.05 -6.10
CA ALA A 120 -6.50 -10.98 -5.27
C ALA A 120 -5.92 -11.57 -4.00
N PHE A 121 -4.93 -10.87 -3.44
CA PHE A 121 -4.38 -11.23 -2.15
C PHE A 121 -4.97 -10.32 -1.08
N LEU A 122 -5.39 -10.93 0.01
CA LEU A 122 -5.90 -10.20 1.15
C LEU A 122 -4.85 -10.19 2.26
N TYR A 123 -4.63 -9.03 2.83
CA TYR A 123 -3.74 -8.87 3.97
C TYR A 123 -4.47 -8.12 5.07
N LEU A 124 -4.24 -8.52 6.30
CA LEU A 124 -4.85 -7.86 7.45
C LEU A 124 -3.78 -7.16 8.26
N ASN A 125 -4.16 -6.02 8.84
CA ASN A 125 -3.25 -5.25 9.66
C ASN A 125 -3.01 -6.03 10.95
N SER A 126 -1.77 -6.36 11.22
CA SER A 126 -1.43 -7.21 12.35
C SER A 126 -1.63 -6.53 13.70
N LYS A 127 -1.84 -5.22 13.69
CA LYS A 127 -2.03 -4.49 14.93
C LYS A 127 -3.49 -4.17 15.25
N VAL A 128 -4.38 -4.70 14.47
CA VAL A 128 -5.80 -4.48 14.71
C VAL A 128 -6.45 -5.69 15.33
#